data_a0895828c6c2ebf17657cd244f173b9b
#
_entry.id   a0895828c6c2ebf17657cd244f173b9b
#
_cell.length_a   1.000
_cell.length_b   1.000
_cell.length_c   1.000
_cell.angle_alpha   90.00
_cell.angle_beta   90.00
_cell.angle_gamma   90.00
#
_symmetry.space_group_name_H-M   'P 1'
#
loop_
_entity.id
_entity.type
_entity.pdbx_description
1 polymer ?
#
loop_
_entity_poly.entity_id
_entity_poly.type
_entity_poly.pdbx_seq_one_letter_code
_entity_poly.pdbx_strand_id
1 'polypeptide(L)'
;HSTKRLANRNLVVGESTLKELRELDVGSHKDLSWKGTRIPTISEVFAAIPDKKKIFIEVKCGMEIIPYLVKEIGKSNLKPEQIILICFDQEVIKAFKQVLPQNKAYWLSGFKKDKAGDWRPTLDKVLMTLKDTNADGLDSSKNVPSEIARKVMRAGYEWHAWTVNDVTTAKNLQALGI
;
A
#
# COMPACT_ATOMS: atom_id res chain seq x y z
N HIS A 1 10.71 2.78 -10.08
CA HIS A 1 11.41 2.45 -8.82
C HIS A 1 12.72 1.72 -9.11
N SER A 2 13.74 1.90 -8.26
CA SER A 2 15.06 1.31 -8.47
C SER A 2 15.61 0.65 -7.21
N THR A 3 16.62 -0.19 -7.41
CA THR A 3 17.30 -0.93 -6.33
C THR A 3 18.41 -0.13 -5.66
N LYS A 4 18.68 1.12 -6.11
CA LYS A 4 19.79 1.98 -5.69
C LYS A 4 19.96 2.09 -4.17
N ARG A 5 18.86 2.13 -3.41
CA ARG A 5 18.89 2.28 -1.96
C ARG A 5 19.23 0.98 -1.22
N LEU A 6 18.94 -0.16 -1.81
CA LEU A 6 18.99 -1.46 -1.14
C LEU A 6 20.17 -2.33 -1.58
N ALA A 7 20.72 -2.07 -2.77
CA ALA A 7 21.79 -2.87 -3.35
C ALA A 7 22.88 -1.96 -3.95
N ASN A 8 24.08 -2.51 -4.06
CA ASN A 8 25.23 -1.84 -4.67
C ASN A 8 25.11 -1.66 -6.21
N ARG A 9 24.11 -2.28 -6.82
CA ARG A 9 23.79 -2.18 -8.25
C ARG A 9 22.44 -1.48 -8.44
N ASN A 10 22.42 -0.44 -9.26
CA ASN A 10 21.21 0.34 -9.53
C ASN A 10 20.47 -0.21 -10.76
N LEU A 11 19.40 -0.96 -10.52
CA LEU A 11 18.50 -1.47 -11.55
C LEU A 11 17.14 -0.79 -11.44
N VAL A 12 16.50 -0.53 -12.59
CA VAL A 12 15.09 -0.12 -12.66
C VAL A 12 14.23 -1.37 -12.64
N VAL A 13 13.39 -1.52 -11.62
CA VAL A 13 12.64 -2.78 -11.38
C VAL A 13 11.77 -3.18 -12.57
N GLY A 14 11.04 -2.21 -13.17
CA GLY A 14 10.16 -2.48 -14.32
C GLY A 14 10.89 -2.80 -15.64
N GLU A 15 12.21 -2.59 -15.70
CA GLU A 15 13.04 -2.84 -16.88
C GLU A 15 13.98 -4.02 -16.69
N SER A 16 13.90 -4.69 -15.54
CA SER A 16 14.81 -5.78 -15.16
C SER A 16 14.07 -7.11 -15.11
N THR A 17 14.76 -8.18 -15.47
CA THR A 17 14.26 -9.52 -15.29
C THR A 17 14.28 -9.96 -13.84
N LEU A 18 13.42 -10.90 -13.46
CA LEU A 18 13.44 -11.49 -12.12
C LEU A 18 14.82 -12.10 -11.80
N LYS A 19 15.50 -12.72 -12.77
CA LYS A 19 16.84 -13.28 -12.60
C LYS A 19 17.83 -12.20 -12.17
N GLU A 20 17.90 -11.07 -12.86
CA GLU A 20 18.78 -9.95 -12.53
C GLU A 20 18.48 -9.37 -11.15
N LEU A 21 17.21 -9.19 -10.81
CA LEU A 21 16.79 -8.69 -9.50
C LEU A 21 17.18 -9.65 -8.37
N ARG A 22 17.10 -10.96 -8.60
CA ARG A 22 17.46 -11.99 -7.61
C ARG A 22 18.98 -12.22 -7.46
N GLU A 23 19.80 -11.70 -8.34
CA GLU A 23 21.26 -11.67 -8.15
C GLU A 23 21.69 -10.62 -7.11
N LEU A 24 20.84 -9.64 -6.81
CA LEU A 24 21.17 -8.55 -5.89
C LEU A 24 21.13 -9.02 -4.43
N ASP A 25 22.13 -8.59 -3.68
CA ASP A 25 22.09 -8.63 -2.22
C ASP A 25 21.38 -7.37 -1.71
N VAL A 26 20.20 -7.55 -1.12
CA VAL A 26 19.39 -6.46 -0.57
C VAL A 26 19.39 -6.45 0.95
N GLY A 27 20.24 -7.25 1.60
CA GLY A 27 20.34 -7.33 3.05
C GLY A 27 21.56 -6.63 3.64
N SER A 28 22.72 -6.72 3.00
CA SER A 28 23.99 -6.18 3.50
C SER A 28 23.96 -4.68 3.75
N HIS A 29 23.07 -3.92 3.09
CA HIS A 29 22.92 -2.47 3.32
C HIS A 29 22.36 -2.16 4.72
N LYS A 30 21.67 -3.12 5.33
CA LYS A 30 21.11 -2.99 6.68
C LYS A 30 22.08 -3.46 7.73
N ASP A 31 22.61 -4.66 7.56
CA ASP A 31 23.62 -5.26 8.44
C ASP A 31 24.27 -6.45 7.73
N LEU A 32 25.55 -6.74 8.03
CA LEU A 32 26.28 -7.87 7.42
C LEU A 32 25.70 -9.24 7.77
N SER A 33 24.97 -9.35 8.87
CA SER A 33 24.24 -10.58 9.25
C SER A 33 23.15 -10.95 8.24
N TRP A 34 22.67 -9.98 7.43
CA TRP A 34 21.68 -10.16 6.38
C TRP A 34 22.28 -10.32 4.98
N LYS A 35 23.61 -10.49 4.90
CA LYS A 35 24.31 -10.69 3.62
C LYS A 35 23.71 -11.87 2.85
N GLY A 36 23.49 -11.66 1.56
CA GLY A 36 22.93 -12.67 0.67
C GLY A 36 21.41 -12.71 0.62
N THR A 37 20.72 -11.85 1.38
CA THR A 37 19.26 -11.71 1.25
C THR A 37 18.87 -11.27 -0.15
N ARG A 38 17.90 -11.96 -0.75
CA ARG A 38 17.41 -11.72 -2.12
C ARG A 38 16.06 -11.02 -2.09
N ILE A 39 15.73 -10.34 -3.19
CA ILE A 39 14.38 -9.79 -3.38
C ILE A 39 13.41 -10.98 -3.51
N PRO A 40 12.40 -11.11 -2.64
CA PRO A 40 11.44 -12.21 -2.72
C PRO A 40 10.44 -11.98 -3.87
N THR A 41 9.89 -13.06 -4.40
CA THR A 41 8.67 -12.99 -5.20
C THR A 41 7.45 -12.81 -4.31
N ILE A 42 6.32 -12.37 -4.88
CA ILE A 42 5.08 -12.23 -4.10
C ILE A 42 4.60 -13.58 -3.53
N SER A 43 4.79 -14.67 -4.27
CA SER A 43 4.44 -16.04 -3.81
C SER A 43 5.26 -16.47 -2.60
N GLU A 44 6.56 -16.16 -2.57
CA GLU A 44 7.43 -16.41 -1.41
C GLU A 44 6.99 -15.57 -0.20
N VAL A 45 6.56 -14.33 -0.43
CA VAL A 45 6.01 -13.49 0.63
C VAL A 45 4.69 -14.06 1.16
N PHE A 46 3.77 -14.49 0.30
CA PHE A 46 2.50 -15.10 0.72
C PHE A 46 2.73 -16.35 1.57
N ALA A 47 3.69 -17.20 1.18
CA ALA A 47 4.03 -18.40 1.94
C ALA A 47 4.59 -18.13 3.34
N ALA A 48 5.13 -16.93 3.57
CA ALA A 48 5.69 -16.52 4.86
C ALA A 48 4.68 -15.82 5.78
N ILE A 49 3.45 -15.51 5.32
CA ILE A 49 2.44 -14.83 6.14
C ILE A 49 1.86 -15.82 7.15
N PRO A 50 1.99 -15.57 8.47
CA PRO A 50 1.42 -16.45 9.49
C PRO A 50 -0.11 -16.41 9.49
N ASP A 51 -0.73 -17.46 10.03
CA ASP A 51 -2.17 -17.51 10.24
C ASP A 51 -2.68 -16.26 10.96
N LYS A 52 -3.84 -15.75 10.51
CA LYS A 52 -4.52 -14.57 11.07
C LYS A 52 -3.74 -13.24 10.94
N LYS A 53 -2.57 -13.24 10.29
CA LYS A 53 -1.85 -12.00 9.96
C LYS A 53 -2.27 -11.50 8.59
N LYS A 54 -2.15 -10.20 8.40
CA LYS A 54 -2.52 -9.51 7.16
C LYS A 54 -1.27 -9.01 6.44
N ILE A 55 -1.35 -8.94 5.13
CA ILE A 55 -0.35 -8.30 4.28
C ILE A 55 -0.97 -7.11 3.54
N PHE A 56 -0.27 -5.98 3.55
CA PHE A 56 -0.57 -4.83 2.72
C PHE A 56 0.36 -4.87 1.50
N ILE A 57 -0.22 -4.93 0.31
CA ILE A 57 0.49 -4.97 -0.97
C ILE A 57 0.39 -3.60 -1.61
N GLU A 58 1.49 -2.84 -1.61
CA GLU A 58 1.55 -1.58 -2.33
C GLU A 58 1.89 -1.81 -3.80
N VAL A 59 0.94 -1.52 -4.68
CA VAL A 59 1.17 -1.53 -6.12
C VAL A 59 1.82 -0.23 -6.55
N LYS A 60 2.99 -0.33 -7.23
CA LYS A 60 3.79 0.80 -7.71
C LYS A 60 3.95 0.84 -9.24
N CYS A 61 3.15 0.08 -9.93
CA CYS A 61 2.99 0.07 -11.39
C CYS A 61 1.52 0.23 -11.75
N GLY A 62 1.16 0.15 -13.01
CA GLY A 62 -0.21 0.37 -13.47
C GLY A 62 -1.08 -0.89 -13.40
N MET A 63 -2.24 -0.83 -14.05
CA MET A 63 -3.25 -1.91 -14.05
C MET A 63 -2.76 -3.21 -14.67
N GLU A 64 -1.68 -3.18 -15.46
CA GLU A 64 -1.08 -4.35 -16.09
C GLU A 64 -0.66 -5.45 -15.10
N ILE A 65 -0.46 -5.08 -13.81
CA ILE A 65 -0.09 -6.05 -12.77
C ILE A 65 -1.27 -6.89 -12.27
N ILE A 66 -2.50 -6.38 -12.42
CA ILE A 66 -3.70 -6.97 -11.80
C ILE A 66 -3.90 -8.45 -12.19
N PRO A 67 -3.84 -8.86 -13.48
CA PRO A 67 -4.00 -10.27 -13.86
C PRO A 67 -2.96 -11.19 -13.21
N TYR A 68 -1.72 -10.72 -13.08
CA TYR A 68 -0.64 -11.49 -12.45
C TYR A 68 -0.84 -11.60 -10.93
N LEU A 69 -1.24 -10.50 -10.28
CA LEU A 69 -1.50 -10.49 -8.85
C LEU A 69 -2.68 -11.39 -8.50
N VAL A 70 -3.78 -11.33 -9.26
CA VAL A 70 -4.95 -12.23 -9.11
C VAL A 70 -4.54 -13.69 -9.21
N LYS A 71 -3.70 -14.03 -10.21
CA LYS A 71 -3.18 -15.38 -10.39
C LYS A 71 -2.38 -15.87 -9.18
N GLU A 72 -1.49 -15.03 -8.64
CA GLU A 72 -0.68 -15.40 -7.48
C GLU A 72 -1.49 -15.44 -6.17
N ILE A 73 -2.48 -14.55 -6.00
CA ILE A 73 -3.45 -14.62 -4.90
C ILE A 73 -4.23 -15.95 -4.95
N GLY A 74 -4.73 -16.32 -6.14
CA GLY A 74 -5.48 -17.56 -6.31
C GLY A 74 -4.68 -18.85 -6.05
N LYS A 75 -3.36 -18.78 -6.11
CA LYS A 75 -2.47 -19.91 -5.76
C LYS A 75 -2.07 -19.92 -4.28
N SER A 76 -2.30 -18.82 -3.57
CA SER A 76 -1.96 -18.71 -2.15
C SER A 76 -3.00 -19.42 -1.29
N ASN A 77 -2.60 -19.83 -0.07
CA ASN A 77 -3.52 -20.34 0.94
C ASN A 77 -4.11 -19.23 1.81
N LEU A 78 -3.86 -17.95 1.47
CA LEU A 78 -4.34 -16.81 2.23
C LEU A 78 -5.81 -16.55 1.94
N LYS A 79 -6.53 -16.20 2.97
CA LYS A 79 -7.94 -15.80 2.85
C LYS A 79 -8.06 -14.36 2.36
N PRO A 80 -9.18 -13.96 1.72
CA PRO A 80 -9.39 -12.61 1.23
C PRO A 80 -9.10 -11.52 2.28
N GLU A 81 -9.51 -11.72 3.53
CA GLU A 81 -9.32 -10.76 4.62
C GLU A 81 -7.85 -10.58 5.07
N GLN A 82 -6.95 -11.47 4.64
CA GLN A 82 -5.52 -11.38 4.92
C GLN A 82 -4.77 -10.55 3.87
N ILE A 83 -5.34 -10.35 2.69
CA ILE A 83 -4.69 -9.65 1.58
C ILE A 83 -5.37 -8.31 1.36
N ILE A 84 -4.61 -7.25 1.54
CA ILE A 84 -5.05 -5.87 1.39
C ILE A 84 -4.21 -5.21 0.32
N LEU A 85 -4.86 -4.56 -0.66
CA LEU A 85 -4.15 -3.78 -1.67
C LEU A 85 -4.13 -2.30 -1.30
N ILE A 86 -3.01 -1.64 -1.53
CA ILE A 86 -2.89 -0.19 -1.42
C ILE A 86 -2.24 0.37 -2.69
N CYS A 87 -2.75 1.48 -3.22
CA CYS A 87 -2.20 2.13 -4.39
C CYS A 87 -2.57 3.62 -4.44
N PHE A 88 -1.66 4.44 -4.98
CA PHE A 88 -1.93 5.85 -5.30
C PHE A 88 -2.80 5.99 -6.56
N ASP A 89 -2.67 5.07 -7.50
CA ASP A 89 -3.45 5.07 -8.73
C ASP A 89 -4.86 4.52 -8.46
N GLN A 90 -5.85 5.38 -8.71
CA GLN A 90 -7.27 5.08 -8.51
C GLN A 90 -7.76 3.98 -9.45
N GLU A 91 -7.23 3.92 -10.68
CA GLU A 91 -7.61 2.91 -11.66
C GLU A 91 -7.14 1.51 -11.25
N VAL A 92 -5.96 1.42 -10.61
CA VAL A 92 -5.47 0.15 -10.03
C VAL A 92 -6.40 -0.33 -8.92
N ILE A 93 -6.81 0.56 -7.99
CA ILE A 93 -7.77 0.23 -6.92
C ILE A 93 -9.08 -0.27 -7.52
N LYS A 94 -9.63 0.48 -8.48
CA LYS A 94 -10.89 0.14 -9.16
C LYS A 94 -10.82 -1.21 -9.86
N ALA A 95 -9.78 -1.45 -10.66
CA ALA A 95 -9.57 -2.72 -11.36
C ALA A 95 -9.42 -3.90 -10.37
N PHE A 96 -8.69 -3.72 -9.27
CA PHE A 96 -8.57 -4.74 -8.24
C PHE A 96 -9.92 -5.07 -7.60
N LYS A 97 -10.69 -4.07 -7.19
CA LYS A 97 -12.01 -4.26 -6.57
C LYS A 97 -13.03 -4.89 -7.52
N GLN A 98 -12.89 -4.68 -8.84
CA GLN A 98 -13.75 -5.34 -9.84
C GLN A 98 -13.52 -6.86 -9.90
N VAL A 99 -12.27 -7.31 -9.77
CA VAL A 99 -11.93 -8.74 -9.92
C VAL A 99 -11.82 -9.48 -8.58
N LEU A 100 -11.52 -8.78 -7.50
CA LEU A 100 -11.42 -9.31 -6.15
C LEU A 100 -12.21 -8.47 -5.13
N PRO A 101 -13.56 -8.41 -5.27
CA PRO A 101 -14.39 -7.52 -4.44
C PRO A 101 -14.37 -7.85 -2.95
N GLN A 102 -14.02 -9.09 -2.58
CA GLN A 102 -13.95 -9.54 -1.19
C GLN A 102 -12.65 -9.11 -0.48
N ASN A 103 -11.61 -8.77 -1.25
CA ASN A 103 -10.37 -8.26 -0.69
C ASN A 103 -10.49 -6.77 -0.40
N LYS A 104 -9.93 -6.32 0.71
CA LYS A 104 -9.87 -4.89 1.00
C LYS A 104 -8.87 -4.17 0.12
N ALA A 105 -9.20 -2.95 -0.27
CA ALA A 105 -8.31 -2.05 -0.98
C ALA A 105 -8.45 -0.62 -0.46
N TYR A 106 -7.31 0.06 -0.23
CA TYR A 106 -7.28 1.44 0.23
C TYR A 106 -6.58 2.33 -0.78
N TRP A 107 -7.19 3.47 -1.04
CA TRP A 107 -6.54 4.49 -1.87
C TRP A 107 -5.47 5.22 -1.08
N LEU A 108 -4.23 5.22 -1.59
CA LEU A 108 -3.13 5.97 -1.01
C LEU A 108 -3.23 7.46 -1.39
N SER A 109 -3.15 8.34 -0.41
CA SER A 109 -3.12 9.77 -0.64
C SER A 109 -2.32 10.52 0.42
N GLY A 110 -1.68 11.63 0.00
CA GLY A 110 -1.08 12.58 0.94
C GLY A 110 -1.97 13.81 1.07
N PHE A 111 -2.02 14.39 2.28
CA PHE A 111 -2.70 15.66 2.51
C PHE A 111 -1.69 16.80 2.63
N LYS A 112 -1.97 17.90 1.94
CA LYS A 112 -1.21 19.15 2.05
C LYS A 112 -2.16 20.35 1.92
N LYS A 113 -1.79 21.48 2.52
CA LYS A 113 -2.49 22.73 2.28
C LYS A 113 -2.02 23.35 0.97
N ASP A 114 -2.95 23.89 0.19
CA ASP A 114 -2.65 24.71 -0.97
C ASP A 114 -2.30 26.16 -0.57
N LYS A 115 -2.11 27.05 -1.56
CA LYS A 115 -1.76 28.44 -1.33
C LYS A 115 -2.83 29.26 -0.58
N ALA A 116 -4.09 28.83 -0.65
CA ALA A 116 -5.21 29.44 0.06
C ALA A 116 -5.36 28.89 1.49
N GLY A 117 -4.57 27.89 1.87
CA GLY A 117 -4.64 27.22 3.17
C GLY A 117 -5.62 26.06 3.23
N ASP A 118 -6.26 25.71 2.12
CA ASP A 118 -7.22 24.62 2.02
C ASP A 118 -6.52 23.27 1.86
N TRP A 119 -7.10 22.24 2.48
CA TRP A 119 -6.59 20.88 2.36
C TRP A 119 -6.83 20.29 0.97
N ARG A 120 -5.80 19.65 0.43
CA ARG A 120 -5.87 18.86 -0.81
C ARG A 120 -5.35 17.44 -0.54
N PRO A 121 -6.11 16.42 -0.99
CA PRO A 121 -7.44 16.51 -1.61
C PRO A 121 -8.51 17.08 -0.68
N THR A 122 -9.58 17.64 -1.25
CA THR A 122 -10.78 18.07 -0.50
C THR A 122 -11.59 16.86 -0.03
N LEU A 123 -12.48 17.05 0.95
CA LEU A 123 -13.39 16.02 1.41
C LEU A 123 -14.22 15.41 0.25
N ASP A 124 -14.79 16.27 -0.59
CA ASP A 124 -15.62 15.81 -1.73
C ASP A 124 -14.82 14.96 -2.71
N LYS A 125 -13.57 15.37 -3.02
CA LYS A 125 -12.69 14.58 -3.87
C LYS A 125 -12.36 13.22 -3.22
N VAL A 126 -12.13 13.17 -1.92
CA VAL A 126 -11.88 11.92 -1.20
C VAL A 126 -13.08 10.99 -1.29
N LEU A 127 -14.27 11.48 -0.89
CA LEU A 127 -15.50 10.67 -0.90
C LEU A 127 -15.88 10.19 -2.31
N MET A 128 -15.76 11.07 -3.30
CA MET A 128 -15.98 10.72 -4.71
C MET A 128 -15.02 9.61 -5.16
N THR A 129 -13.72 9.76 -4.87
CA THR A 129 -12.72 8.75 -5.25
C THR A 129 -13.00 7.40 -4.60
N LEU A 130 -13.27 7.35 -3.30
CA LEU A 130 -13.56 6.11 -2.58
C LEU A 130 -14.79 5.41 -3.15
N LYS A 131 -15.84 6.18 -3.47
CA LYS A 131 -17.06 5.67 -4.10
C LYS A 131 -16.81 5.12 -5.51
N ASP A 132 -16.13 5.90 -6.36
CA ASP A 132 -15.91 5.56 -7.78
C ASP A 132 -15.00 4.35 -7.97
N THR A 133 -14.08 4.13 -7.01
CA THR A 133 -13.15 3.00 -7.02
C THR A 133 -13.67 1.79 -6.24
N ASN A 134 -14.79 1.93 -5.52
CA ASN A 134 -15.28 0.94 -4.55
C ASN A 134 -14.21 0.55 -3.50
N ALA A 135 -13.33 1.50 -3.14
CA ALA A 135 -12.32 1.30 -2.12
C ALA A 135 -12.97 1.16 -0.73
N ASP A 136 -12.37 0.36 0.13
CA ASP A 136 -12.84 0.18 1.51
C ASP A 136 -12.45 1.36 2.41
N GLY A 137 -11.51 2.19 1.97
CA GLY A 137 -11.10 3.36 2.71
C GLY A 137 -9.85 4.03 2.14
N LEU A 138 -9.24 4.85 2.99
CA LEU A 138 -8.08 5.64 2.69
C LEU A 138 -6.88 5.18 3.51
N ASP A 139 -5.70 5.22 2.89
CA ASP A 139 -4.43 5.05 3.58
C ASP A 139 -3.55 6.27 3.25
N SER A 140 -3.25 7.11 4.25
CA SER A 140 -2.67 8.42 4.00
C SER A 140 -1.38 8.70 4.77
N SER A 141 -0.67 9.76 4.34
CA SER A 141 0.40 10.32 5.15
C SER A 141 -0.13 10.75 6.53
N LYS A 142 0.73 10.71 7.56
CA LYS A 142 0.38 11.04 8.97
C LYS A 142 -0.22 12.44 9.21
N ASN A 143 -0.09 13.34 8.24
CA ASN A 143 -0.66 14.68 8.31
C ASN A 143 -2.16 14.64 7.97
N VAL A 144 -2.94 14.07 8.87
CA VAL A 144 -4.36 13.83 8.65
C VAL A 144 -5.18 15.04 9.08
N PRO A 145 -6.00 15.62 8.19
CA PRO A 145 -6.96 16.66 8.60
C PRO A 145 -8.10 16.04 9.41
N SER A 146 -8.10 16.25 10.72
CA SER A 146 -9.02 15.57 11.65
C SER A 146 -10.50 15.72 11.29
N GLU A 147 -10.89 16.87 10.74
CA GLU A 147 -12.28 17.11 10.32
C GLU A 147 -12.65 16.24 9.10
N ILE A 148 -11.74 16.16 8.09
CA ILE A 148 -11.94 15.32 6.92
C ILE A 148 -11.99 13.85 7.36
N ALA A 149 -11.06 13.41 8.23
CA ALA A 149 -11.01 12.04 8.71
C ALA A 149 -12.32 11.61 9.37
N ARG A 150 -12.85 12.43 10.29
CA ARG A 150 -14.14 12.14 10.96
C ARG A 150 -15.30 12.01 9.97
N LYS A 151 -15.35 12.85 8.93
CA LYS A 151 -16.42 12.81 7.92
C LYS A 151 -16.31 11.57 7.02
N VAL A 152 -15.11 11.20 6.61
CA VAL A 152 -14.84 10.00 5.82
C VAL A 152 -15.21 8.73 6.61
N MET A 153 -14.79 8.63 7.87
CA MET A 153 -15.13 7.49 8.72
C MET A 153 -16.62 7.41 9.05
N ARG A 154 -17.31 8.55 9.25
CA ARG A 154 -18.79 8.58 9.41
C ARG A 154 -19.52 8.13 8.15
N ALA A 155 -18.92 8.28 6.97
CA ALA A 155 -19.45 7.76 5.72
C ALA A 155 -19.21 6.23 5.57
N GLY A 156 -18.61 5.56 6.56
CA GLY A 156 -18.43 4.12 6.60
C GLY A 156 -17.07 3.64 6.05
N TYR A 157 -16.18 4.53 5.69
CA TYR A 157 -14.85 4.18 5.18
C TYR A 157 -13.82 4.02 6.30
N GLU A 158 -12.90 3.07 6.14
CA GLU A 158 -11.76 2.89 7.02
C GLU A 158 -10.64 3.89 6.69
N TRP A 159 -9.76 4.18 7.67
CA TRP A 159 -8.62 5.05 7.43
C TRP A 159 -7.38 4.52 8.14
N HIS A 160 -6.28 4.42 7.41
CA HIS A 160 -4.95 4.07 7.89
C HIS A 160 -3.98 5.22 7.66
N ALA A 161 -2.84 5.23 8.34
CA ALA A 161 -1.84 6.28 8.20
C ALA A 161 -0.40 5.76 8.17
N TRP A 162 0.44 6.38 7.33
CA TRP A 162 1.89 6.15 7.20
C TRP A 162 2.64 7.50 7.14
N THR A 163 3.91 7.65 7.41
CA THR A 163 4.72 6.71 8.17
C THR A 163 4.73 7.21 9.60
N VAL A 164 4.26 6.43 10.55
CA VAL A 164 4.11 6.81 11.95
C VAL A 164 5.22 6.13 12.75
N ASN A 165 6.22 6.91 13.19
CA ASN A 165 7.41 6.42 13.89
C ASN A 165 7.55 6.96 15.31
N ASP A 166 6.58 7.76 15.77
CA ASP A 166 6.59 8.31 17.11
C ASP A 166 5.27 8.04 17.85
N VAL A 167 5.39 7.83 19.17
CA VAL A 167 4.28 7.42 20.04
C VAL A 167 3.20 8.50 20.14
N THR A 168 3.58 9.78 20.13
CA THR A 168 2.62 10.89 20.25
C THR A 168 1.71 10.95 19.04
N THR A 169 2.28 10.90 17.83
CA THR A 169 1.51 10.84 16.58
C THR A 169 0.61 9.60 16.55
N ALA A 170 1.11 8.43 16.95
CA ALA A 170 0.32 7.20 17.00
C ALA A 170 -0.92 7.35 17.91
N LYS A 171 -0.73 7.86 19.13
CA LYS A 171 -1.85 8.09 20.06
C LYS A 171 -2.87 9.10 19.54
N ASN A 172 -2.40 10.18 18.90
CA ASN A 172 -3.30 11.18 18.31
C ASN A 172 -4.14 10.60 17.16
N LEU A 173 -3.55 9.78 16.31
CA LEU A 173 -4.26 9.10 15.21
C LEU A 173 -5.25 8.06 15.76
N GLN A 174 -4.86 7.27 16.77
CA GLN A 174 -5.77 6.34 17.45
C GLN A 174 -6.97 7.05 18.08
N ALA A 175 -6.76 8.21 18.69
CA ALA A 175 -7.86 9.02 19.25
C ALA A 175 -8.82 9.57 18.18
N LEU A 176 -8.40 9.61 16.91
CA LEU A 176 -9.25 9.92 15.76
C LEU A 176 -9.95 8.69 15.18
N GLY A 177 -9.55 7.48 15.58
CA GLY A 177 -10.06 6.22 15.04
C GLY A 177 -9.26 5.68 13.85
N ILE A 178 -8.02 6.16 13.64
CA ILE A 178 -7.11 5.81 12.55
C ILE A 178 -6.07 4.80 13.03
#